data_c7d10eac389c35d69cb0a75bec6b419f
#
_entry.id   c7d10eac389c35d69cb0a75bec6b419f
#
_cell.length_a   1.000
_cell.length_b   1.000
_cell.length_c   1.000
_cell.angle_alpha   90.00
_cell.angle_beta   90.00
_cell.angle_gamma   90.00
#
_symmetry.space_group_name_H-M   'P 1'
#
loop_
_entity.id
_entity.type
_entity.pdbx_description
1 polymer ?
#
loop_
_entity_poly.entity_id
_entity_poly.type
_entity_poly.pdbx_seq_one_letter_code
_entity_poly.pdbx_strand_id
1 'polypeptide(L)'
;MSTSELKARLRAEARGRPPPAAAESRRVCSHVLEWLAPRRPGPTLVWMAIPGELDLAPVVARLPMIEWLTTRTPPAGPLTVHPYHSPRELHRFGFHQPVASVPKVPPARIEVALVPGLTFDTRGRRLGRGKSYYDRLLAGLPASALRVGVTLERLMAETVPVEPHDVAMTHLVTENGVRQIV
;
A
#
# COMPACT_ATOMS: atom_id res chain seq x y z
N MET A 1 7.83 13.81 -24.30
CA MET A 1 6.85 12.89 -23.70
C MET A 1 6.39 13.49 -22.38
N SER A 2 5.11 13.66 -22.18
CA SER A 2 4.55 14.24 -20.94
C SER A 2 4.64 13.27 -19.76
N THR A 3 4.57 13.78 -18.51
CA THR A 3 4.51 12.96 -17.30
C THR A 3 3.39 11.92 -17.36
N SER A 4 2.22 12.31 -17.89
CA SER A 4 1.07 11.41 -18.04
C SER A 4 1.35 10.26 -19.00
N GLU A 5 1.99 10.52 -20.15
CA GLU A 5 2.38 9.49 -21.13
C GLU A 5 3.40 8.53 -20.53
N LEU A 6 4.41 9.04 -19.82
CA LEU A 6 5.40 8.21 -19.12
C LEU A 6 4.74 7.32 -18.06
N LYS A 7 3.84 7.86 -17.25
CA LYS A 7 3.06 7.08 -16.28
C LYS A 7 2.19 6.01 -16.96
N ALA A 8 1.58 6.31 -18.09
CA ALA A 8 0.77 5.36 -18.84
C ALA A 8 1.61 4.18 -19.39
N ARG A 9 2.79 4.48 -19.95
CA ARG A 9 3.74 3.47 -20.40
C ARG A 9 4.21 2.56 -19.28
N LEU A 10 4.65 3.12 -18.14
CA LEU A 10 5.07 2.33 -16.99
C LEU A 10 3.95 1.45 -16.42
N ARG A 11 2.69 1.93 -16.44
CA ARG A 11 1.53 1.11 -16.06
C ARG A 11 1.32 -0.07 -17.01
N ALA A 12 1.51 0.13 -18.30
CA ALA A 12 1.40 -0.96 -19.30
C ALA A 12 2.49 -2.01 -19.08
N GLU A 13 3.73 -1.58 -18.88
CA GLU A 13 4.86 -2.46 -18.58
C GLU A 13 4.63 -3.25 -17.27
N ALA A 14 4.15 -2.59 -16.20
CA ALA A 14 3.90 -3.22 -14.92
C ALA A 14 2.80 -4.30 -14.98
N ARG A 15 1.77 -4.13 -15.83
CA ARG A 15 0.68 -5.11 -15.98
C ARG A 15 1.14 -6.42 -16.62
N GLY A 16 2.19 -6.39 -17.43
CA GLY A 16 2.77 -7.59 -18.07
C GLY A 16 3.72 -8.38 -17.19
N ARG A 17 4.01 -7.90 -15.98
CA ARG A 17 4.96 -8.55 -15.07
C ARG A 17 4.30 -9.74 -14.36
N PRO A 18 5.05 -10.85 -14.13
CA PRO A 18 4.52 -12.00 -13.42
C PRO A 18 4.15 -11.65 -11.97
N PRO A 19 3.10 -12.30 -11.41
CA PRO A 19 2.71 -12.09 -10.02
C PRO A 19 3.83 -12.49 -9.06
N PRO A 20 3.75 -12.05 -7.79
CA PRO A 20 4.70 -12.46 -6.75
C PRO A 20 4.73 -13.99 -6.57
N ALA A 21 5.93 -14.56 -6.58
CA ALA A 21 6.10 -15.95 -6.21
C ALA A 21 5.91 -16.13 -4.70
N ALA A 22 5.50 -17.33 -4.28
CA ALA A 22 5.26 -17.62 -2.86
C ALA A 22 6.51 -17.37 -1.97
N ALA A 23 7.70 -17.65 -2.49
CA ALA A 23 8.96 -17.41 -1.77
C ALA A 23 9.26 -15.90 -1.63
N GLU A 24 9.01 -15.09 -2.67
CA GLU A 24 9.14 -13.64 -2.61
C GLU A 24 8.17 -13.05 -1.59
N SER A 25 6.88 -13.45 -1.65
CA SER A 25 5.85 -12.99 -0.73
C SER A 25 6.19 -13.32 0.72
N ARG A 26 6.68 -14.53 1.01
CA ARG A 26 7.10 -14.89 2.37
C ARG A 26 8.24 -14.01 2.88
N ARG A 27 9.26 -13.72 2.06
CA ARG A 27 10.37 -12.84 2.45
C ARG A 27 9.92 -11.41 2.71
N VAL A 28 9.08 -10.85 1.86
CA VAL A 28 8.49 -9.52 2.10
C VAL A 28 7.71 -9.50 3.42
N CYS A 29 6.85 -10.50 3.68
CA CYS A 29 6.13 -10.61 4.95
C CYS A 29 7.07 -10.71 6.15
N SER A 30 8.18 -11.47 6.06
CA SER A 30 9.17 -11.54 7.15
C SER A 30 9.79 -10.17 7.43
N HIS A 31 10.23 -9.45 6.42
CA HIS A 31 10.82 -8.13 6.61
C HIS A 31 9.82 -7.10 7.16
N VAL A 32 8.54 -7.14 6.71
CA VAL A 32 7.49 -6.30 7.29
C VAL A 32 7.28 -6.64 8.77
N LEU A 33 7.23 -7.94 9.14
CA LEU A 33 7.08 -8.38 10.53
C LEU A 33 8.25 -7.92 11.40
N GLU A 34 9.49 -8.17 10.95
CA GLU A 34 10.71 -7.79 11.66
C GLU A 34 10.81 -6.28 11.86
N TRP A 35 10.31 -5.52 10.90
CA TRP A 35 10.31 -4.06 10.96
C TRP A 35 9.22 -3.51 11.87
N LEU A 36 7.99 -4.06 11.84
CA LEU A 36 6.85 -3.59 12.62
C LEU A 36 6.90 -4.05 14.10
N ALA A 37 7.27 -5.31 14.36
CA ALA A 37 7.14 -5.91 15.69
C ALA A 37 7.86 -5.13 16.82
N PRO A 38 9.11 -4.68 16.66
CA PRO A 38 9.79 -3.91 17.69
C PRO A 38 9.26 -2.49 17.85
N ARG A 39 8.64 -1.92 16.80
CA ARG A 39 8.10 -0.56 16.80
C ARG A 39 6.78 -0.44 17.54
N ARG A 40 5.99 -1.52 17.59
CA ARG A 40 4.65 -1.53 18.21
C ARG A 40 3.82 -0.30 17.84
N PRO A 41 3.64 -0.01 16.55
CA PRO A 41 2.94 1.18 16.14
C PRO A 41 1.48 1.14 16.59
N GLY A 42 0.86 2.31 16.69
CA GLY A 42 -0.57 2.45 16.83
C GLY A 42 -1.33 2.08 15.56
N PRO A 43 -2.39 2.81 15.18
CA PRO A 43 -3.21 2.45 14.03
C PRO A 43 -2.39 2.30 12.75
N THR A 44 -2.41 1.09 12.17
CA THR A 44 -1.61 0.73 11.00
C THR A 44 -2.50 0.34 9.84
N LEU A 45 -2.37 1.05 8.73
CA LEU A 45 -3.12 0.81 7.50
C LEU A 45 -2.45 -0.29 6.67
N VAL A 46 -3.25 -1.25 6.21
CA VAL A 46 -2.86 -2.27 5.23
C VAL A 46 -3.97 -2.43 4.18
N TRP A 47 -3.60 -2.72 2.93
CA TRP A 47 -4.59 -3.01 1.89
C TRP A 47 -5.06 -4.46 1.94
N MET A 48 -6.22 -4.72 1.37
CA MET A 48 -6.66 -6.07 1.03
C MET A 48 -6.23 -6.38 -0.40
N ALA A 49 -5.37 -7.39 -0.53
CA ALA A 49 -4.76 -7.72 -1.81
C ALA A 49 -5.81 -8.17 -2.83
N ILE A 50 -5.68 -7.68 -4.05
CA ILE A 50 -6.38 -8.25 -5.20
C ILE A 50 -5.54 -9.41 -5.78
N PRO A 51 -6.15 -10.31 -6.56
CA PRO A 51 -5.39 -11.39 -7.20
C PRO A 51 -4.15 -10.87 -7.93
N GLY A 52 -3.01 -11.48 -7.68
CA GLY A 52 -1.72 -11.09 -8.26
C GLY A 52 -0.94 -10.01 -7.53
N GLU A 53 -1.43 -9.49 -6.40
CA GLU A 53 -0.68 -8.58 -5.52
C GLU A 53 -0.03 -9.34 -4.35
N LEU A 54 0.95 -8.68 -3.73
CA LEU A 54 1.49 -9.12 -2.43
C LEU A 54 0.38 -9.10 -1.38
N ASP A 55 0.19 -10.20 -0.67
CA ASP A 55 -0.78 -10.32 0.42
C ASP A 55 -0.08 -10.22 1.78
N LEU A 56 -0.43 -9.23 2.56
CA LEU A 56 0.07 -9.02 3.92
C LEU A 56 -0.86 -9.55 5.02
N ALA A 57 -1.92 -10.30 4.69
CA ALA A 57 -2.77 -10.95 5.68
C ALA A 57 -1.98 -11.82 6.68
N PRO A 58 -0.90 -12.55 6.30
CA PRO A 58 -0.05 -13.26 7.25
C PRO A 58 0.65 -12.35 8.27
N VAL A 59 1.00 -11.11 7.90
CA VAL A 59 1.58 -10.11 8.82
C VAL A 59 0.53 -9.66 9.83
N VAL A 60 -0.67 -9.34 9.36
CA VAL A 60 -1.80 -8.95 10.22
C VAL A 60 -2.10 -10.03 11.26
N ALA A 61 -2.16 -11.28 10.83
CA ALA A 61 -2.44 -12.42 11.71
C ALA A 61 -1.38 -12.63 12.81
N ARG A 62 -0.11 -12.31 12.52
CA ARG A 62 1.02 -12.49 13.47
C ARG A 62 1.23 -11.32 14.42
N LEU A 63 0.60 -10.18 14.19
CA LEU A 63 0.68 -8.98 15.03
C LEU A 63 -0.72 -8.54 15.50
N PRO A 64 -1.46 -9.38 16.25
CA PRO A 64 -2.85 -9.09 16.64
C PRO A 64 -2.96 -7.92 17.63
N MET A 65 -1.84 -7.47 18.23
CA MET A 65 -1.81 -6.33 19.15
C MET A 65 -1.85 -4.98 18.41
N ILE A 66 -1.63 -4.95 17.10
CA ILE A 66 -1.72 -3.72 16.29
C ILE A 66 -3.17 -3.43 15.96
N GLU A 67 -3.59 -2.16 16.08
CA GLU A 67 -4.88 -1.69 15.55
C GLU A 67 -4.80 -1.65 14.02
N TRP A 68 -5.21 -2.76 13.37
CA TRP A 68 -5.18 -2.87 11.92
C TRP A 68 -6.36 -2.15 11.28
N LEU A 69 -6.04 -1.30 10.31
CA LEU A 69 -6.99 -0.57 9.47
C LEU A 69 -6.84 -1.00 8.02
N THR A 70 -7.92 -0.84 7.25
CA THR A 70 -7.90 -1.11 5.81
C THR A 70 -8.74 -0.10 5.05
N THR A 71 -8.66 -0.13 3.73
CA THR A 71 -9.40 0.78 2.87
C THR A 71 -10.68 0.14 2.32
N ARG A 72 -11.69 0.98 2.10
CA ARG A 72 -12.85 0.71 1.29
C ARG A 72 -12.89 1.66 0.10
N THR A 73 -13.19 1.13 -1.08
CA THR A 73 -13.45 1.91 -2.30
C THR A 73 -14.96 2.17 -2.39
N PRO A 74 -15.44 3.39 -2.10
CA PRO A 74 -16.86 3.71 -2.24
C PRO A 74 -17.23 3.81 -3.73
N PRO A 75 -18.54 3.77 -4.08
CA PRO A 75 -19.01 3.95 -5.46
C PRO A 75 -18.54 5.28 -6.07
N ALA A 76 -18.42 6.35 -5.26
CA ALA A 76 -17.90 7.64 -5.63
C ALA A 76 -17.08 8.26 -4.50
N GLY A 77 -16.12 9.12 -4.85
CA GLY A 77 -15.28 9.82 -3.89
C GLY A 77 -13.97 9.11 -3.53
N PRO A 78 -13.26 9.60 -2.49
CA PRO A 78 -11.98 9.05 -2.04
C PRO A 78 -12.16 7.73 -1.29
N LEU A 79 -11.05 7.00 -1.11
CA LEU A 79 -11.01 5.85 -0.20
C LEU A 79 -11.44 6.26 1.22
N THR A 80 -12.15 5.36 1.87
CA THR A 80 -12.45 5.46 3.30
C THR A 80 -11.67 4.42 4.07
N VAL A 81 -11.33 4.73 5.33
CA VAL A 81 -10.56 3.85 6.21
C VAL A 81 -11.48 3.24 7.26
N HIS A 82 -11.29 1.97 7.54
CA HIS A 82 -12.14 1.17 8.44
C HIS A 82 -11.28 0.17 9.22
N PRO A 83 -11.76 -0.37 10.36
CA PRO A 83 -11.10 -1.48 11.04
C PRO A 83 -10.93 -2.69 10.10
N TYR A 84 -9.75 -3.30 10.10
CA TYR A 84 -9.44 -4.46 9.25
C TYR A 84 -10.31 -5.67 9.60
N HIS A 85 -10.54 -5.93 10.88
CA HIS A 85 -11.36 -7.04 11.40
C HIS A 85 -12.83 -6.62 11.51
N SER A 86 -13.43 -6.27 10.38
CA SER A 86 -14.84 -5.87 10.27
C SER A 86 -15.60 -6.73 9.26
N PRO A 87 -16.94 -6.73 9.27
CA PRO A 87 -17.72 -7.39 8.25
C PRO A 87 -17.33 -6.92 6.84
N ARG A 88 -17.28 -7.86 5.89
CA ARG A 88 -16.75 -7.62 4.53
C ARG A 88 -17.78 -7.98 3.47
N GLU A 89 -17.66 -7.31 2.34
CA GLU A 89 -18.35 -7.61 1.10
C GLU A 89 -17.35 -7.83 -0.04
N LEU A 90 -17.74 -8.57 -1.07
CA LEU A 90 -16.94 -8.76 -2.26
C LEU A 90 -17.08 -7.54 -3.17
N HIS A 91 -15.95 -6.89 -3.47
CA HIS A 91 -15.90 -5.82 -4.45
C HIS A 91 -15.90 -6.40 -5.88
N ARG A 92 -16.46 -5.65 -6.86
CA ARG A 92 -16.53 -6.05 -8.29
C ARG A 92 -15.20 -6.45 -8.94
N PHE A 93 -14.08 -6.07 -8.35
CA PHE A 93 -12.72 -6.44 -8.81
C PHE A 93 -12.16 -7.67 -8.10
N GLY A 94 -12.98 -8.46 -7.40
CA GLY A 94 -12.59 -9.76 -6.85
C GLY A 94 -11.82 -9.70 -5.52
N PHE A 95 -11.81 -8.57 -4.82
CA PHE A 95 -11.24 -8.47 -3.47
C PHE A 95 -12.32 -8.17 -2.44
N HIS A 96 -12.06 -8.52 -1.18
CA HIS A 96 -12.95 -8.17 -0.09
C HIS A 96 -12.65 -6.75 0.43
N GLN A 97 -13.69 -6.06 0.88
CA GLN A 97 -13.57 -4.76 1.54
C GLN A 97 -14.58 -4.66 2.68
N PRO A 98 -14.40 -3.78 3.67
CA PRO A 98 -15.41 -3.52 4.71
C PRO A 98 -16.76 -3.15 4.11
N VAL A 99 -17.87 -3.62 4.70
CA VAL A 99 -19.23 -3.20 4.26
C VAL A 99 -19.45 -1.71 4.57
N ALA A 100 -20.34 -1.07 3.83
CA ALA A 100 -20.54 0.39 3.92
C ALA A 100 -21.01 0.89 5.31
N SER A 101 -21.65 0.02 6.10
CA SER A 101 -22.14 0.32 7.45
C SER A 101 -21.05 0.34 8.53
N VAL A 102 -19.84 -0.17 8.25
CA VAL A 102 -18.74 -0.13 9.22
C VAL A 102 -18.31 1.32 9.47
N PRO A 103 -18.13 1.76 10.73
CA PRO A 103 -17.67 3.11 11.04
C PRO A 103 -16.34 3.45 10.36
N LYS A 104 -16.24 4.69 9.88
CA LYS A 104 -14.99 5.22 9.29
C LYS A 104 -14.01 5.62 10.39
N VAL A 105 -12.73 5.41 10.14
CA VAL A 105 -11.62 5.90 10.95
C VAL A 105 -10.99 7.10 10.24
N PRO A 106 -10.80 8.25 10.91
CA PRO A 106 -10.12 9.39 10.30
C PRO A 106 -8.68 9.04 9.87
N PRO A 107 -8.24 9.37 8.64
CA PRO A 107 -6.85 9.15 8.20
C PRO A 107 -5.80 9.76 9.13
N ALA A 108 -6.14 10.85 9.81
CA ALA A 108 -5.27 11.51 10.79
C ALA A 108 -4.88 10.65 12.00
N ARG A 109 -5.55 9.49 12.22
CA ARG A 109 -5.16 8.54 13.27
C ARG A 109 -4.07 7.56 12.84
N ILE A 110 -3.78 7.46 11.55
CA ILE A 110 -2.84 6.46 11.02
C ILE A 110 -1.41 6.85 11.36
N GLU A 111 -0.69 5.96 12.03
CA GLU A 111 0.73 6.13 12.35
C GLU A 111 1.64 5.47 11.31
N VAL A 112 1.22 4.33 10.76
CA VAL A 112 1.92 3.61 9.70
C VAL A 112 0.96 3.26 8.59
N ALA A 113 1.32 3.55 7.35
CA ALA A 113 0.58 3.10 6.18
C ALA A 113 1.47 2.17 5.34
N LEU A 114 1.09 0.90 5.26
CA LEU A 114 1.64 -0.05 4.30
C LEU A 114 0.92 0.17 2.97
N VAL A 115 1.66 0.56 1.93
CA VAL A 115 1.11 1.12 0.69
C VAL A 115 1.45 0.24 -0.50
N PRO A 116 0.43 -0.25 -1.26
CA PRO A 116 0.66 -0.98 -2.49
C PRO A 116 0.98 -0.03 -3.66
N GLY A 117 1.67 -0.54 -4.66
CA GLY A 117 1.92 0.17 -5.91
C GLY A 117 2.21 -0.80 -7.05
N LEU A 118 2.06 -0.33 -8.29
CA LEU A 118 2.50 -1.09 -9.47
C LEU A 118 4.02 -1.10 -9.58
N THR A 119 4.66 -0.01 -9.18
CA THR A 119 6.11 0.14 -9.10
C THR A 119 6.46 1.29 -8.16
N PHE A 120 7.69 1.27 -7.66
CA PHE A 120 8.31 2.33 -6.88
C PHE A 120 9.70 2.60 -7.44
N ASP A 121 10.29 3.75 -7.13
CA ASP A 121 11.71 4.00 -7.34
C ASP A 121 12.46 4.15 -6.01
N THR A 122 13.78 4.23 -6.09
CA THR A 122 14.66 4.33 -4.91
C THR A 122 14.49 5.64 -4.13
N ARG A 123 13.77 6.62 -4.67
CA ARG A 123 13.41 7.89 -4.01
C ARG A 123 12.05 7.81 -3.32
N GLY A 124 11.44 6.63 -3.26
CA GLY A 124 10.13 6.44 -2.65
C GLY A 124 8.94 6.93 -3.49
N ARG A 125 9.15 7.29 -4.75
CA ARG A 125 8.07 7.69 -5.65
C ARG A 125 7.28 6.45 -6.04
N ARG A 126 5.95 6.59 -6.11
CA ARG A 126 5.02 5.49 -6.31
C ARG A 126 4.20 5.65 -7.59
N LEU A 127 4.07 4.59 -8.35
CA LEU A 127 3.11 4.51 -9.44
C LEU A 127 1.91 3.64 -9.03
N GLY A 128 0.76 4.27 -8.91
CA GLY A 128 -0.52 3.59 -8.67
C GLY A 128 -1.25 3.24 -9.96
N ARG A 129 -2.43 2.63 -9.82
CA ARG A 129 -3.30 2.18 -10.93
C ARG A 129 -3.98 3.31 -11.73
N GLY A 130 -3.74 4.60 -11.36
CA GLY A 130 -4.20 5.77 -12.11
C GLY A 130 -5.47 6.44 -11.59
N LYS A 131 -6.00 6.05 -10.43
CA LYS A 131 -7.17 6.67 -9.79
C LYS A 131 -6.81 7.70 -8.70
N SER A 132 -5.52 7.89 -8.41
CA SER A 132 -4.98 8.75 -7.34
C SER A 132 -5.66 8.54 -5.97
N TYR A 133 -6.20 7.34 -5.74
CA TYR A 133 -6.90 7.01 -4.49
C TYR A 133 -5.96 7.09 -3.29
N TYR A 134 -4.80 6.44 -3.40
CA TYR A 134 -3.82 6.44 -2.32
C TYR A 134 -3.18 7.82 -2.14
N ASP A 135 -2.92 8.59 -3.19
CA ASP A 135 -2.30 9.91 -3.07
C ASP A 135 -3.21 10.86 -2.26
N ARG A 136 -4.52 10.83 -2.54
CA ARG A 136 -5.50 11.58 -1.75
C ARG A 136 -5.60 11.11 -0.31
N LEU A 137 -5.54 9.79 -0.07
CA LEU A 137 -5.55 9.24 1.29
C LEU A 137 -4.29 9.63 2.06
N LEU A 138 -3.12 9.45 1.45
CA LEU A 138 -1.82 9.72 2.06
C LEU A 138 -1.60 11.20 2.37
N ALA A 139 -2.18 12.10 1.58
CA ALA A 139 -2.19 13.53 1.85
C ALA A 139 -2.97 13.91 3.13
N GLY A 140 -3.89 13.06 3.57
CA GLY A 140 -4.65 13.23 4.81
C GLY A 140 -4.01 12.61 6.06
N LEU A 141 -2.85 11.97 5.96
CA LEU A 141 -2.12 11.40 7.08
C LEU A 141 -1.33 12.48 7.83
N PRO A 142 -1.07 12.28 9.14
CA PRO A 142 -0.13 13.13 9.87
C PRO A 142 1.25 13.20 9.19
N ALA A 143 1.94 14.32 9.30
CA ALA A 143 3.30 14.48 8.78
C ALA A 143 4.27 13.45 9.37
N SER A 144 4.05 13.06 10.63
CA SER A 144 4.81 12.04 11.35
C SER A 144 4.50 10.60 10.92
N ALA A 145 3.42 10.37 10.17
CA ALA A 145 3.04 9.02 9.74
C ALA A 145 4.07 8.42 8.79
N LEU A 146 4.44 7.17 9.04
CA LEU A 146 5.34 6.42 8.18
C LEU A 146 4.57 5.86 6.98
N ARG A 147 5.00 6.22 5.78
CA ARG A 147 4.47 5.73 4.51
C ARG A 147 5.42 4.70 3.95
N VAL A 148 5.05 3.43 4.04
CA VAL A 148 5.90 2.29 3.71
C VAL A 148 5.42 1.65 2.42
N GLY A 149 6.13 1.88 1.34
CA GLY A 149 5.87 1.21 0.06
C GLY A 149 6.31 -0.25 0.15
N VAL A 150 5.43 -1.17 -0.23
CA VAL A 150 5.72 -2.62 -0.22
C VAL A 150 5.67 -3.16 -1.64
N THR A 151 6.76 -3.75 -2.08
CA THR A 151 6.94 -4.21 -3.47
C THR A 151 7.97 -5.33 -3.55
N LEU A 152 8.31 -5.75 -4.77
CA LEU A 152 9.45 -6.63 -5.06
C LEU A 152 10.56 -5.83 -5.74
N GLU A 153 11.82 -6.18 -5.50
CA GLU A 153 12.97 -5.50 -6.10
C GLU A 153 12.86 -5.50 -7.63
N ARG A 154 12.49 -6.63 -8.23
CA ARG A 154 12.30 -6.76 -9.69
C ARG A 154 11.16 -5.92 -10.27
N LEU A 155 10.28 -5.41 -9.42
CA LEU A 155 9.17 -4.54 -9.82
C LEU A 155 9.52 -3.05 -9.68
N MET A 156 10.67 -2.71 -9.11
CA MET A 156 11.11 -1.32 -9.01
C MET A 156 11.47 -0.76 -10.39
N ALA A 157 11.26 0.53 -10.55
CA ALA A 157 11.66 1.29 -11.72
C ALA A 157 12.89 2.16 -11.37
N GLU A 158 13.70 2.49 -12.37
CA GLU A 158 14.79 3.43 -12.20
C GLU A 158 14.29 4.81 -11.76
N THR A 159 13.19 5.26 -12.36
CA THR A 159 12.55 6.54 -12.03
C THR A 159 11.05 6.44 -12.27
N VAL A 160 10.28 6.92 -11.30
CA VAL A 160 8.83 7.11 -11.41
C VAL A 160 8.54 8.60 -11.63
N PRO A 161 7.89 8.99 -12.74
CA PRO A 161 7.48 10.37 -12.97
C PRO A 161 6.49 10.83 -11.91
N VAL A 162 6.64 12.07 -11.43
CA VAL A 162 5.80 12.64 -10.36
C VAL A 162 4.98 13.84 -10.83
N GLU A 163 3.85 14.02 -10.20
CA GLU A 163 2.97 15.19 -10.31
C GLU A 163 2.86 15.86 -8.92
N PRO A 164 2.47 17.13 -8.83
CA PRO A 164 2.47 17.86 -7.56
C PRO A 164 1.63 17.23 -6.43
N HIS A 165 0.67 16.38 -6.76
CA HIS A 165 -0.20 15.72 -5.79
C HIS A 165 0.29 14.31 -5.38
N ASP A 166 1.36 13.81 -5.99
CA ASP A 166 1.90 12.49 -5.65
C ASP A 166 2.63 12.57 -4.30
N VAL A 167 2.37 11.59 -3.43
CA VAL A 167 2.96 11.51 -2.09
C VAL A 167 4.03 10.44 -2.08
N ALA A 168 5.27 10.84 -1.74
CA ALA A 168 6.40 9.93 -1.64
C ALA A 168 6.32 9.06 -0.36
N MET A 169 6.91 7.87 -0.45
CA MET A 169 7.10 6.97 0.70
C MET A 169 8.25 7.44 1.57
N THR A 170 8.19 7.12 2.85
CA THR A 170 9.29 7.31 3.81
C THR A 170 10.18 6.08 3.91
N HIS A 171 9.64 4.92 3.56
CA HIS A 171 10.34 3.63 3.57
C HIS A 171 9.89 2.77 2.39
N LEU A 172 10.74 1.83 1.99
CA LEU A 172 10.41 0.75 1.06
C LEU A 172 10.75 -0.59 1.69
N VAL A 173 9.87 -1.57 1.48
CA VAL A 173 10.10 -2.96 1.86
C VAL A 173 10.04 -3.82 0.61
N THR A 174 11.08 -4.63 0.41
CA THR A 174 11.17 -5.64 -0.64
C THR A 174 11.55 -7.00 -0.04
N GLU A 175 11.67 -8.03 -0.86
CA GLU A 175 12.21 -9.33 -0.44
C GLU A 175 13.70 -9.27 -0.04
N ASN A 176 14.37 -8.14 -0.27
CA ASN A 176 15.77 -7.91 0.09
C ASN A 176 15.93 -7.09 1.39
N GLY A 177 14.84 -6.64 2.01
CA GLY A 177 14.86 -5.91 3.27
C GLY A 177 14.10 -4.59 3.26
N VAL A 178 14.35 -3.78 4.28
CA VAL A 178 13.72 -2.47 4.49
C VAL A 178 14.73 -1.36 4.25
N ARG A 179 14.33 -0.35 3.50
CA ARG A 179 15.11 0.88 3.26
C ARG A 179 14.34 2.10 3.75
N GLN A 180 15.00 2.96 4.51
CA GLN A 180 14.51 4.31 4.76
C GLN A 180 14.86 5.20 3.56
N ILE A 181 13.92 6.03 3.15
CA ILE A 181 14.12 7.03 2.10
C ILE A 181 14.57 8.34 2.76
N VAL A 182 15.66 8.87 2.27
CA VAL A 182 16.29 10.11 2.78
C VAL A 182 15.94 11.29 1.88
#